data_7b67d3b7fd9b30053d2783ee721b2afb
#
_entry.id   7b67d3b7fd9b30053d2783ee721b2afb
#
_cell.length_a   1.000
_cell.length_b   1.000
_cell.length_c   1.000
_cell.angle_alpha   90.00
_cell.angle_beta   90.00
_cell.angle_gamma   90.00
#
_symmetry.space_group_name_H-M   'P 1'
#
loop_
_entity.id
_entity.type
_entity.pdbx_description
1 polymer ?
#
loop_
_entity_poly.entity_id
_entity_poly.type
_entity_poly.pdbx_seq_one_letter_code
_entity_poly.pdbx_strand_id
1 'polypeptide(L)'
;SDYLRAKLFTGFPWNLWAYSTVWANEVLQILNITGLYLYNLFVISFFTVPVIIFFRISIIKKLLIFSLSILIILFLVIYGNYEINKNRKLLNNTNQSLFVKIISPNFDLEYGLNEREIEERFKKLIRYSDPKKDQKTVFIWPEGVFSGYSFDEVSIFKEMIRTNFSKEHIIIFGANKLDKKTGNFFNSMLVVNNNFKLIQSYDKLKLVPFGEFLPFEKTLNKFGFKKITEGHGSFLKGTKNNILTIDKSIILPLICYEIIFTDLIQKSDFETNLIINISEDGWFGKTIGPDQHFAKSIFRAIENNTFLLRSANQGVSAIIDNKGTIIKQLNRNEAGNIEFKVPLIKSKKIKNELIFFVLLITYLFIFFINKKNNEK
;
A
#
# COMPACT_ATOMS: atom_id res chain seq x y z
N SER A 1 20.36 -10.35 -1.99
CA SER A 1 20.31 -9.11 -2.81
C SER A 1 19.01 -8.31 -2.59
N ASP A 2 17.82 -8.93 -2.64
CA ASP A 2 16.51 -8.25 -2.59
C ASP A 2 16.27 -7.43 -1.32
N TYR A 3 16.65 -7.96 -0.15
CA TYR A 3 16.57 -7.24 1.12
C TYR A 3 17.45 -5.97 1.11
N LEU A 4 18.69 -6.08 0.61
CA LEU A 4 19.59 -4.92 0.51
C LEU A 4 19.06 -3.88 -0.48
N ARG A 5 18.58 -4.30 -1.65
CA ARG A 5 17.95 -3.40 -2.63
C ARG A 5 16.76 -2.64 -2.04
N ALA A 6 16.02 -3.25 -1.13
CA ALA A 6 14.88 -2.62 -0.47
C ALA A 6 15.27 -1.61 0.61
N LYS A 7 16.50 -1.65 1.12
CA LYS A 7 16.96 -0.82 2.26
C LYS A 7 18.03 0.21 1.88
N LEU A 8 18.89 -0.11 0.89
CA LEU A 8 19.97 0.79 0.48
C LEU A 8 19.45 1.96 -0.35
N PHE A 9 20.10 3.13 -0.22
CA PHE A 9 19.74 4.39 -0.84
C PHE A 9 18.29 4.79 -0.50
N THR A 10 17.41 4.86 -1.51
CA THR A 10 15.98 5.16 -1.33
C THR A 10 15.13 3.90 -1.11
N GLY A 11 15.70 2.74 -1.42
CA GLY A 11 15.02 1.45 -1.43
C GLY A 11 14.08 1.28 -2.64
N PHE A 12 14.03 0.05 -3.21
CA PHE A 12 13.08 -0.27 -4.29
C PHE A 12 12.64 -1.75 -4.23
N PRO A 13 11.76 -2.13 -3.29
CA PRO A 13 11.28 -3.52 -3.16
C PRO A 13 10.12 -3.85 -4.14
N TRP A 14 10.18 -3.35 -5.38
CA TRP A 14 9.10 -3.53 -6.37
C TRP A 14 9.06 -4.93 -6.95
N ASN A 15 10.23 -5.46 -7.37
CA ASN A 15 10.35 -6.68 -8.16
C ASN A 15 10.75 -7.88 -7.29
N LEU A 16 9.92 -8.24 -6.30
CA LEU A 16 10.11 -9.45 -5.52
C LEU A 16 9.31 -10.59 -6.16
N TRP A 17 9.90 -11.78 -6.26
CA TRP A 17 9.24 -12.98 -6.78
C TRP A 17 7.98 -13.35 -5.99
N ALA A 18 7.96 -13.03 -4.70
CA ALA A 18 6.78 -13.19 -3.85
C ALA A 18 5.50 -12.63 -4.48
N TYR A 19 5.56 -11.48 -5.13
CA TYR A 19 4.37 -10.83 -5.70
C TYR A 19 3.74 -11.59 -6.87
N SER A 20 4.48 -12.48 -7.54
CA SER A 20 3.94 -13.34 -8.59
C SER A 20 2.94 -14.38 -8.08
N THR A 21 2.87 -14.59 -6.77
CA THR A 21 1.98 -15.55 -6.12
C THR A 21 0.71 -14.92 -5.55
N VAL A 22 0.36 -13.70 -5.93
CA VAL A 22 -0.80 -12.94 -5.42
C VAL A 22 -2.14 -13.69 -5.61
N TRP A 23 -2.22 -14.58 -6.59
CA TRP A 23 -3.37 -15.43 -6.87
C TRP A 23 -3.56 -16.60 -5.88
N ALA A 24 -2.54 -16.96 -5.11
CA ALA A 24 -2.54 -18.11 -4.19
C ALA A 24 -2.85 -17.64 -2.75
N ASN A 25 -4.06 -17.10 -2.53
CA ASN A 25 -4.43 -16.44 -1.27
C ASN A 25 -4.21 -17.32 -0.03
N GLU A 26 -4.47 -18.62 -0.12
CA GLU A 26 -4.26 -19.57 0.98
C GLU A 26 -2.77 -19.64 1.36
N VAL A 27 -1.89 -19.70 0.37
CA VAL A 27 -0.43 -19.77 0.60
C VAL A 27 0.09 -18.45 1.19
N LEU A 28 -0.52 -17.31 0.79
CA LEU A 28 -0.13 -16.00 1.28
C LEU A 28 -0.38 -15.80 2.79
N GLN A 29 -1.26 -16.60 3.44
CA GLN A 29 -1.58 -16.41 4.85
C GLN A 29 -0.36 -16.54 5.78
N ILE A 30 0.70 -17.20 5.32
CA ILE A 30 1.95 -17.33 6.07
C ILE A 30 2.70 -15.98 6.21
N LEU A 31 2.41 -14.98 5.34
CA LEU A 31 3.04 -13.65 5.36
C LEU A 31 2.93 -12.95 6.71
N ASN A 32 1.82 -13.13 7.41
CA ASN A 32 1.65 -12.55 8.74
C ASN A 32 2.71 -13.03 9.74
N ILE A 33 3.22 -14.27 9.57
CA ILE A 33 4.23 -14.88 10.43
C ILE A 33 5.63 -14.62 9.89
N THR A 34 5.84 -14.85 8.59
CA THR A 34 7.19 -14.84 7.99
C THR A 34 7.63 -13.46 7.52
N GLY A 35 6.67 -12.59 7.21
CA GLY A 35 6.93 -11.36 6.49
C GLY A 35 7.34 -11.58 5.03
N LEU A 36 7.46 -10.47 4.30
CA LEU A 36 7.67 -10.50 2.85
C LEU A 36 8.99 -11.15 2.42
N TYR A 37 10.10 -10.84 3.09
CA TYR A 37 11.42 -11.26 2.62
C TYR A 37 11.69 -12.76 2.83
N LEU A 38 11.21 -13.32 3.96
CA LEU A 38 11.30 -14.76 4.17
C LEU A 38 10.37 -15.52 3.22
N TYR A 39 9.16 -14.99 3.00
CA TYR A 39 8.26 -15.54 2.01
C TYR A 39 8.85 -15.47 0.58
N ASN A 40 9.52 -14.37 0.23
CA ASN A 40 10.22 -14.25 -1.06
C ASN A 40 11.32 -15.29 -1.22
N LEU A 41 12.09 -15.55 -0.16
CA LEU A 41 13.11 -16.61 -0.17
C LEU A 41 12.47 -17.99 -0.36
N PHE A 42 11.35 -18.27 0.31
CA PHE A 42 10.57 -19.50 0.13
C PHE A 42 10.11 -19.66 -1.33
N VAL A 43 9.52 -18.61 -1.93
CA VAL A 43 9.04 -18.63 -3.31
C VAL A 43 10.17 -18.94 -4.28
N ILE A 44 11.32 -18.26 -4.16
CA ILE A 44 12.50 -18.52 -5.00
C ILE A 44 12.96 -19.96 -4.83
N SER A 45 13.08 -20.43 -3.59
CA SER A 45 13.53 -21.78 -3.27
C SER A 45 12.60 -22.83 -3.88
N PHE A 46 11.28 -22.65 -3.74
CA PHE A 46 10.28 -23.55 -4.26
C PHE A 46 10.33 -23.66 -5.79
N PHE A 47 10.35 -22.53 -6.50
CA PHE A 47 10.37 -22.52 -7.97
C PHE A 47 11.73 -22.97 -8.55
N THR A 48 12.78 -23.03 -7.75
CA THR A 48 14.07 -23.58 -8.16
C THR A 48 14.22 -25.09 -7.87
N VAL A 49 13.31 -25.71 -7.12
CA VAL A 49 13.36 -27.17 -6.84
C VAL A 49 13.47 -28.03 -8.11
N PRO A 50 12.78 -27.77 -9.23
CA PRO A 50 12.91 -28.58 -10.45
C PRO A 50 14.33 -28.67 -11.00
N VAL A 51 15.20 -27.69 -10.75
CA VAL A 51 16.58 -27.69 -11.19
C VAL A 51 17.38 -28.86 -10.61
N ILE A 52 16.92 -29.44 -9.50
CA ILE A 52 17.57 -30.57 -8.83
C ILE A 52 17.64 -31.82 -9.73
N ILE A 53 16.79 -31.91 -10.76
CA ILE A 53 16.78 -33.01 -11.74
C ILE A 53 18.15 -33.10 -12.44
N PHE A 54 18.81 -31.98 -12.68
CA PHE A 54 20.10 -31.89 -13.35
C PHE A 54 21.31 -32.13 -12.45
N PHE A 55 21.09 -32.18 -11.14
CA PHE A 55 22.21 -32.46 -10.21
C PHE A 55 22.55 -33.97 -10.12
N ARG A 56 23.81 -34.29 -9.97
CA ARG A 56 24.33 -35.68 -9.80
C ARG A 56 24.15 -36.18 -8.37
N ILE A 57 22.92 -36.33 -7.91
CA ILE A 57 22.56 -36.90 -6.59
C ILE A 57 21.64 -38.11 -6.80
N SER A 58 21.54 -38.98 -5.78
CA SER A 58 20.72 -40.20 -5.87
C SER A 58 19.25 -39.86 -6.13
N ILE A 59 18.54 -40.71 -6.86
CA ILE A 59 17.12 -40.56 -7.17
C ILE A 59 16.27 -40.45 -5.90
N ILE A 60 16.66 -41.19 -4.84
CA ILE A 60 15.94 -41.13 -3.56
C ILE A 60 15.99 -39.72 -2.96
N LYS A 61 17.16 -39.05 -2.99
CA LYS A 61 17.30 -37.67 -2.51
C LYS A 61 16.47 -36.69 -3.34
N LYS A 62 16.43 -36.88 -4.66
CA LYS A 62 15.55 -36.06 -5.54
C LYS A 62 14.09 -36.22 -5.14
N LEU A 63 13.62 -37.47 -5.04
CA LEU A 63 12.24 -37.77 -4.64
C LEU A 63 11.89 -37.20 -3.26
N LEU A 64 12.79 -37.30 -2.28
CA LEU A 64 12.59 -36.73 -0.95
C LEU A 64 12.42 -35.19 -1.01
N ILE A 65 13.24 -34.49 -1.78
CA ILE A 65 13.15 -33.02 -1.90
C ILE A 65 11.84 -32.61 -2.60
N PHE A 66 11.44 -33.29 -3.68
CA PHE A 66 10.17 -33.03 -4.34
C PHE A 66 8.98 -33.32 -3.41
N SER A 67 8.98 -34.46 -2.73
CA SER A 67 7.91 -34.81 -1.79
C SER A 67 7.81 -33.81 -0.64
N LEU A 68 8.94 -33.38 -0.06
CA LEU A 68 8.96 -32.36 0.98
C LEU A 68 8.41 -31.03 0.49
N SER A 69 8.78 -30.62 -0.73
CA SER A 69 8.28 -29.37 -1.33
C SER A 69 6.75 -29.40 -1.52
N ILE A 70 6.21 -30.52 -1.99
CA ILE A 70 4.76 -30.73 -2.13
C ILE A 70 4.08 -30.71 -0.75
N LEU A 71 4.64 -31.40 0.25
CA LEU A 71 4.07 -31.42 1.60
C LEU A 71 4.06 -30.02 2.23
N ILE A 72 5.07 -29.19 2.01
CA ILE A 72 5.11 -27.81 2.48
C ILE A 72 3.95 -27.01 1.84
N ILE A 73 3.76 -27.10 0.52
CA ILE A 73 2.66 -26.39 -0.15
C ILE A 73 1.29 -26.87 0.37
N LEU A 74 1.09 -28.17 0.51
CA LEU A 74 -0.16 -28.71 1.07
C LEU A 74 -0.42 -28.18 2.48
N PHE A 75 0.63 -28.17 3.32
CA PHE A 75 0.53 -27.58 4.67
C PHE A 75 0.12 -26.10 4.61
N LEU A 76 0.76 -25.29 3.74
CA LEU A 76 0.45 -23.85 3.59
C LEU A 76 -0.98 -23.63 3.13
N VAL A 77 -1.49 -24.45 2.20
CA VAL A 77 -2.87 -24.36 1.72
C VAL A 77 -3.86 -24.73 2.84
N ILE A 78 -3.62 -25.81 3.59
CA ILE A 78 -4.45 -26.21 4.71
C ILE A 78 -4.45 -25.14 5.81
N TYR A 79 -3.28 -24.67 6.19
CA TYR A 79 -3.11 -23.59 7.17
C TYR A 79 -3.84 -22.31 6.74
N GLY A 80 -3.69 -21.91 5.48
CA GLY A 80 -4.33 -20.71 4.96
C GLY A 80 -5.85 -20.82 4.94
N ASN A 81 -6.39 -21.94 4.50
CA ASN A 81 -7.84 -22.20 4.56
C ASN A 81 -8.36 -22.12 6.01
N TYR A 82 -7.63 -22.70 6.96
CA TYR A 82 -7.98 -22.61 8.37
C TYR A 82 -8.03 -21.15 8.85
N GLU A 83 -7.00 -20.35 8.55
CA GLU A 83 -6.91 -18.94 8.96
C GLU A 83 -8.00 -18.08 8.31
N ILE A 84 -8.32 -18.28 7.03
CA ILE A 84 -9.38 -17.57 6.31
C ILE A 84 -10.75 -17.90 6.94
N ASN A 85 -11.04 -19.19 7.20
CA ASN A 85 -12.30 -19.61 7.78
C ASN A 85 -12.47 -19.12 9.24
N LYS A 86 -11.40 -19.16 10.02
CA LYS A 86 -11.37 -18.60 11.38
C LYS A 86 -11.66 -17.10 11.38
N ASN A 87 -11.07 -16.37 10.42
CA ASN A 87 -11.28 -14.93 10.27
C ASN A 87 -12.74 -14.58 9.94
N ARG A 88 -13.39 -15.32 9.05
CA ARG A 88 -14.82 -15.10 8.72
C ARG A 88 -15.70 -15.15 9.96
N LYS A 89 -15.46 -16.11 10.87
CA LYS A 89 -16.19 -16.20 12.14
C LYS A 89 -15.91 -15.01 13.06
N LEU A 90 -14.68 -14.53 13.09
CA LEU A 90 -14.27 -13.38 13.90
C LEU A 90 -14.92 -12.08 13.39
N LEU A 91 -14.94 -11.86 12.08
CA LEU A 91 -15.53 -10.67 11.45
C LEU A 91 -17.03 -10.58 11.73
N ASN A 92 -17.76 -11.70 11.69
CA ASN A 92 -19.20 -11.75 11.99
C ASN A 92 -19.53 -11.34 13.44
N ASN A 93 -18.59 -11.45 14.37
CA ASN A 93 -18.76 -11.13 15.79
C ASN A 93 -18.21 -9.75 16.17
N THR A 94 -17.74 -8.97 15.20
CA THR A 94 -17.14 -7.64 15.47
C THR A 94 -18.20 -6.55 15.54
N ASN A 95 -18.31 -5.90 16.72
CA ASN A 95 -19.32 -4.87 16.98
C ASN A 95 -18.91 -3.45 16.55
N GLN A 96 -17.61 -3.21 16.35
CA GLN A 96 -17.09 -1.90 15.97
C GLN A 96 -16.84 -1.85 14.47
N SER A 97 -17.32 -0.80 13.84
CA SER A 97 -17.16 -0.65 12.38
C SER A 97 -17.11 0.82 11.97
N LEU A 98 -16.50 1.08 10.83
CA LEU A 98 -16.45 2.38 10.16
C LEU A 98 -17.16 2.27 8.80
N PHE A 99 -18.14 3.12 8.54
CA PHE A 99 -18.75 3.19 7.21
C PHE A 99 -17.89 4.06 6.30
N VAL A 100 -17.47 3.53 5.17
CA VAL A 100 -16.57 4.19 4.23
C VAL A 100 -17.15 4.19 2.81
N LYS A 101 -16.84 5.25 2.06
CA LYS A 101 -16.99 5.29 0.61
C LYS A 101 -15.64 5.60 -0.03
N ILE A 102 -15.18 4.73 -0.91
CA ILE A 102 -13.95 4.91 -1.69
C ILE A 102 -14.35 5.39 -3.07
N ILE A 103 -13.77 6.48 -3.52
CA ILE A 103 -14.09 7.14 -4.77
C ILE A 103 -12.96 6.92 -5.78
N SER A 104 -13.31 6.50 -6.99
CA SER A 104 -12.42 6.45 -8.15
C SER A 104 -12.98 7.41 -9.20
N PRO A 105 -12.40 8.62 -9.38
CA PRO A 105 -12.94 9.61 -10.30
C PRO A 105 -12.53 9.35 -11.75
N ASN A 106 -11.49 8.57 -11.98
CA ASN A 106 -10.87 8.35 -13.29
C ASN A 106 -10.59 9.68 -14.01
N PHE A 107 -9.79 10.53 -13.36
CA PHE A 107 -9.29 11.76 -13.97
C PHE A 107 -8.07 11.45 -14.84
N ASP A 108 -7.96 12.16 -15.96
CA ASP A 108 -6.72 12.16 -16.71
C ASP A 108 -5.60 12.82 -15.89
N LEU A 109 -4.38 12.30 -16.04
CA LEU A 109 -3.20 12.87 -15.40
C LEU A 109 -2.79 14.13 -16.17
N GLU A 110 -3.20 15.28 -15.66
CA GLU A 110 -2.98 16.59 -16.26
C GLU A 110 -2.29 17.52 -15.28
N TYR A 111 -1.47 18.42 -15.80
CA TYR A 111 -0.81 19.49 -15.06
C TYR A 111 -1.28 20.84 -15.57
N GLY A 112 -1.20 21.86 -14.71
CA GLY A 112 -1.56 23.22 -15.09
C GLY A 112 -3.05 23.42 -15.29
N LEU A 113 -3.87 22.67 -14.55
CA LEU A 113 -5.33 22.86 -14.53
C LEU A 113 -5.68 24.31 -14.16
N ASN A 114 -6.71 24.85 -14.78
CA ASN A 114 -7.29 26.15 -14.38
C ASN A 114 -8.37 25.98 -13.31
N GLU A 115 -8.83 27.08 -12.71
CA GLU A 115 -9.84 27.05 -11.64
C GLU A 115 -11.13 26.37 -12.07
N ARG A 116 -11.59 26.53 -13.30
CA ARG A 116 -12.80 25.89 -13.81
C ARG A 116 -12.65 24.38 -13.88
N GLU A 117 -11.51 23.89 -14.30
CA GLU A 117 -11.21 22.45 -14.35
C GLU A 117 -11.13 21.85 -12.94
N ILE A 118 -10.57 22.59 -11.97
CA ILE A 118 -10.58 22.19 -10.56
C ILE A 118 -12.02 22.14 -10.03
N GLU A 119 -12.85 23.13 -10.34
CA GLU A 119 -14.27 23.13 -9.97
C GLU A 119 -15.00 21.91 -10.53
N GLU A 120 -14.78 21.57 -11.80
CA GLU A 120 -15.39 20.37 -12.42
C GLU A 120 -14.90 19.08 -11.76
N ARG A 121 -13.65 19.00 -11.33
CA ARG A 121 -13.14 17.88 -10.53
C ARG A 121 -13.85 17.78 -9.18
N PHE A 122 -14.08 18.89 -8.48
CA PHE A 122 -14.88 18.90 -7.26
C PHE A 122 -16.31 18.40 -7.51
N LYS A 123 -16.99 18.91 -8.54
CA LYS A 123 -18.36 18.46 -8.92
C LYS A 123 -18.40 16.95 -9.16
N LYS A 124 -17.40 16.41 -9.86
CA LYS A 124 -17.31 14.98 -10.15
C LYS A 124 -17.03 14.15 -8.89
N LEU A 125 -16.13 14.61 -8.01
CA LEU A 125 -15.85 13.95 -6.73
C LEU A 125 -17.09 13.94 -5.83
N ILE A 126 -17.80 15.05 -5.71
CA ILE A 126 -19.05 15.17 -4.94
C ILE A 126 -20.11 14.22 -5.51
N ARG A 127 -20.31 14.20 -6.81
CA ARG A 127 -21.26 13.32 -7.49
C ARG A 127 -20.97 11.85 -7.22
N TYR A 128 -19.71 11.42 -7.31
CA TYR A 128 -19.34 10.03 -7.01
C TYR A 128 -19.37 9.73 -5.51
N SER A 129 -19.16 10.72 -4.65
CA SER A 129 -19.32 10.55 -3.21
C SER A 129 -20.76 10.26 -2.81
N ASP A 130 -21.75 10.82 -3.54
CA ASP A 130 -23.18 10.65 -3.25
C ASP A 130 -23.47 10.72 -1.73
N PRO A 131 -23.19 11.87 -1.07
CA PRO A 131 -23.25 11.97 0.38
C PRO A 131 -24.69 11.96 0.91
N LYS A 132 -24.98 11.05 1.84
CA LYS A 132 -26.27 10.99 2.55
C LYS A 132 -26.12 11.71 3.87
N LYS A 133 -26.79 12.87 4.04
CA LYS A 133 -26.57 13.84 5.13
C LYS A 133 -26.73 13.28 6.55
N ASP A 134 -27.54 12.26 6.71
CA ASP A 134 -27.88 11.59 7.97
C ASP A 134 -27.03 10.33 8.27
N GLN A 135 -26.17 9.94 7.34
CA GLN A 135 -25.34 8.76 7.46
C GLN A 135 -23.88 9.14 7.75
N LYS A 136 -23.38 8.76 8.92
CA LYS A 136 -21.96 8.96 9.26
C LYS A 136 -21.07 8.19 8.28
N THR A 137 -20.26 8.93 7.50
CA THR A 137 -19.45 8.34 6.41
C THR A 137 -18.08 8.98 6.33
N VAL A 138 -17.06 8.14 6.11
CA VAL A 138 -15.71 8.58 5.72
C VAL A 138 -15.55 8.37 4.23
N PHE A 139 -15.37 9.47 3.50
CA PHE A 139 -15.10 9.49 2.07
C PHE A 139 -13.60 9.45 1.83
N ILE A 140 -13.13 8.59 0.93
CA ILE A 140 -11.72 8.46 0.60
C ILE A 140 -11.57 8.75 -0.89
N TRP A 141 -10.99 9.90 -1.21
CA TRP A 141 -10.61 10.30 -2.56
C TRP A 141 -9.15 9.96 -2.80
N PRO A 142 -8.73 9.72 -4.06
CA PRO A 142 -7.35 9.32 -4.34
C PRO A 142 -6.33 10.46 -4.19
N GLU A 143 -5.07 10.12 -4.40
CA GLU A 143 -3.97 11.08 -4.59
C GLU A 143 -4.16 11.84 -5.91
N GLY A 144 -3.58 13.03 -6.01
CA GLY A 144 -3.44 13.76 -7.27
C GLY A 144 -4.73 14.36 -7.86
N VAL A 145 -5.85 14.32 -7.12
CA VAL A 145 -7.15 14.82 -7.63
C VAL A 145 -7.14 16.30 -7.99
N PHE A 146 -6.25 17.08 -7.39
CA PHE A 146 -6.05 18.50 -7.63
C PHE A 146 -4.59 18.78 -8.03
N SER A 147 -4.11 18.08 -9.07
CA SER A 147 -2.71 18.17 -9.52
C SER A 147 -2.29 19.63 -9.75
N GLY A 148 -1.16 20.00 -9.15
CA GLY A 148 -0.60 21.36 -9.26
C GLY A 148 -1.15 22.36 -8.25
N TYR A 149 -2.20 22.04 -7.50
CA TYR A 149 -2.78 22.93 -6.49
C TYR A 149 -2.44 22.49 -5.07
N SER A 150 -2.21 23.47 -4.21
CA SER A 150 -2.09 23.26 -2.77
C SER A 150 -3.46 23.21 -2.10
N PHE A 151 -3.51 22.71 -0.87
CA PHE A 151 -4.72 22.69 -0.06
C PHE A 151 -5.29 24.12 0.15
N ASP A 152 -4.43 25.10 0.36
CA ASP A 152 -4.86 26.49 0.59
C ASP A 152 -5.54 27.06 -0.66
N GLU A 153 -5.01 26.77 -1.86
CA GLU A 153 -5.61 27.21 -3.13
C GLU A 153 -6.95 26.53 -3.40
N VAL A 154 -7.07 25.22 -3.21
CA VAL A 154 -8.37 24.53 -3.42
C VAL A 154 -9.40 24.86 -2.35
N SER A 155 -9.01 25.50 -1.24
CA SER A 155 -9.93 25.92 -0.17
C SER A 155 -10.91 27.02 -0.60
N ILE A 156 -10.73 27.68 -1.74
CA ILE A 156 -11.72 28.59 -2.33
C ILE A 156 -13.04 27.86 -2.66
N PHE A 157 -12.99 26.55 -2.95
CA PHE A 157 -14.16 25.72 -3.27
C PHE A 157 -14.87 25.13 -2.04
N LYS A 158 -14.53 25.57 -0.80
CA LYS A 158 -15.09 25.06 0.46
C LYS A 158 -16.62 25.07 0.52
N GLU A 159 -17.28 26.04 -0.12
CA GLU A 159 -18.75 26.14 -0.11
C GLU A 159 -19.40 24.97 -0.86
N MET A 160 -18.75 24.42 -1.89
CA MET A 160 -19.23 23.20 -2.56
C MET A 160 -19.25 22.00 -1.60
N ILE A 161 -18.22 21.88 -0.76
CA ILE A 161 -18.16 20.82 0.27
C ILE A 161 -19.22 21.08 1.33
N ARG A 162 -19.31 22.30 1.86
CA ARG A 162 -20.26 22.68 2.92
C ARG A 162 -21.71 22.44 2.53
N THR A 163 -22.08 22.70 1.28
CA THR A 163 -23.44 22.52 0.77
C THR A 163 -23.82 21.05 0.64
N ASN A 164 -22.88 20.20 0.21
CA ASN A 164 -23.15 18.81 -0.12
C ASN A 164 -22.90 17.84 1.05
N PHE A 165 -21.91 18.13 1.90
CA PHE A 165 -21.55 17.26 3.02
C PHE A 165 -22.10 17.79 4.35
N SER A 166 -22.44 16.89 5.27
CA SER A 166 -22.93 17.20 6.61
C SER A 166 -21.83 17.04 7.67
N LYS A 167 -22.11 17.46 8.91
CA LYS A 167 -21.20 17.29 10.05
C LYS A 167 -20.85 15.82 10.37
N GLU A 168 -21.63 14.88 9.88
CA GLU A 168 -21.40 13.43 10.03
C GLU A 168 -20.35 12.90 9.04
N HIS A 169 -19.85 13.77 8.14
CA HIS A 169 -18.94 13.38 7.07
C HIS A 169 -17.51 13.84 7.34
N ILE A 170 -16.58 12.94 7.06
CA ILE A 170 -15.13 13.18 7.00
C ILE A 170 -14.67 12.87 5.59
N ILE A 171 -13.81 13.70 5.04
CA ILE A 171 -13.20 13.48 3.70
C ILE A 171 -11.69 13.31 3.87
N ILE A 172 -11.14 12.25 3.29
CA ILE A 172 -9.71 11.97 3.21
C ILE A 172 -9.29 12.05 1.75
N PHE A 173 -8.23 12.80 1.44
CA PHE A 173 -7.72 12.93 0.07
C PHE A 173 -6.26 13.35 0.03
N GLY A 174 -5.62 13.19 -1.14
CA GLY A 174 -4.27 13.66 -1.40
C GLY A 174 -4.23 15.08 -1.93
N ALA A 175 -3.38 15.93 -1.36
CA ALA A 175 -3.09 17.27 -1.86
C ALA A 175 -1.71 17.76 -1.46
N ASN A 176 -1.22 18.78 -2.18
CA ASN A 176 0.00 19.48 -1.81
C ASN A 176 -0.27 20.36 -0.58
N LYS A 177 0.56 20.22 0.45
CA LYS A 177 0.50 21.02 1.67
C LYS A 177 1.70 21.93 1.77
N LEU A 178 1.48 23.24 1.84
CA LEU A 178 2.54 24.23 1.96
C LEU A 178 3.21 24.16 3.34
N ASP A 179 4.55 24.06 3.35
CA ASP A 179 5.33 24.34 4.54
C ASP A 179 5.62 25.84 4.61
N LYS A 180 4.95 26.55 5.50
CA LYS A 180 5.08 28.01 5.67
C LYS A 180 6.50 28.45 6.08
N LYS A 181 7.34 27.54 6.59
CA LYS A 181 8.71 27.86 7.02
C LYS A 181 9.68 27.89 5.85
N THR A 182 9.55 26.98 4.91
CA THR A 182 10.47 26.82 3.78
C THR A 182 9.91 27.32 2.45
N GLY A 183 8.58 27.51 2.37
CA GLY A 183 7.90 27.81 1.11
C GLY A 183 7.76 26.61 0.15
N ASN A 184 8.22 25.43 0.57
CA ASN A 184 8.14 24.21 -0.21
C ASN A 184 6.89 23.40 0.14
N PHE A 185 6.61 22.33 -0.60
CA PHE A 185 5.41 21.53 -0.44
C PHE A 185 5.70 20.12 0.04
N PHE A 186 4.79 19.57 0.85
CA PHE A 186 4.67 18.14 1.13
C PHE A 186 3.60 17.54 0.21
N ASN A 187 3.81 16.33 -0.28
CA ASN A 187 2.72 15.47 -0.75
C ASN A 187 2.03 14.88 0.48
N SER A 188 0.74 15.20 0.70
CA SER A 188 0.08 14.89 1.97
C SER A 188 -1.27 14.21 1.77
N MET A 189 -1.59 13.29 2.69
CA MET A 189 -2.95 12.81 2.90
C MET A 189 -3.61 13.70 3.95
N LEU A 190 -4.70 14.34 3.58
CA LEU A 190 -5.41 15.31 4.39
C LEU A 190 -6.74 14.73 4.87
N VAL A 191 -7.11 15.03 6.11
CA VAL A 191 -8.41 14.72 6.71
C VAL A 191 -9.14 16.03 6.97
N VAL A 192 -10.27 16.25 6.33
CA VAL A 192 -11.07 17.46 6.48
C VAL A 192 -12.51 17.14 6.91
N ASN A 193 -13.15 18.10 7.55
CA ASN A 193 -14.58 18.05 7.88
C ASN A 193 -15.44 18.65 6.75
N ASN A 194 -16.77 18.68 6.96
CA ASN A 194 -17.74 19.26 6.03
C ASN A 194 -17.58 20.77 5.78
N ASN A 195 -16.84 21.50 6.63
CA ASN A 195 -16.50 22.91 6.39
C ASN A 195 -15.17 23.07 5.63
N PHE A 196 -14.64 21.97 5.09
CA PHE A 196 -13.34 21.88 4.42
C PHE A 196 -12.18 22.34 5.31
N LYS A 197 -12.34 22.23 6.64
CA LYS A 197 -11.30 22.54 7.62
C LYS A 197 -10.41 21.34 7.84
N LEU A 198 -9.10 21.54 7.75
CA LEU A 198 -8.10 20.51 8.05
C LEU A 198 -8.20 20.08 9.51
N ILE A 199 -8.38 18.77 9.75
CA ILE A 199 -8.43 18.14 11.08
C ILE A 199 -7.07 17.49 11.37
N GLN A 200 -6.56 16.68 10.44
CA GLN A 200 -5.32 15.94 10.54
C GLN A 200 -4.63 15.87 9.19
N SER A 201 -3.34 15.64 9.16
CA SER A 201 -2.57 15.40 7.94
C SER A 201 -1.45 14.39 8.17
N TYR A 202 -1.12 13.67 7.12
CA TYR A 202 0.05 12.81 7.02
C TYR A 202 0.89 13.27 5.84
N ASP A 203 2.17 13.53 6.05
CA ASP A 203 3.11 13.94 5.03
C ASP A 203 3.94 12.73 4.57
N LYS A 204 4.01 12.51 3.26
CA LYS A 204 4.65 11.34 2.64
C LYS A 204 6.08 11.16 3.11
N LEU A 205 6.40 9.96 3.63
CA LEU A 205 7.73 9.62 4.18
C LEU A 205 8.67 9.06 3.13
N LYS A 206 8.13 8.34 2.14
CA LYS A 206 8.91 7.71 1.07
C LYS A 206 8.55 8.34 -0.26
N LEU A 207 9.35 9.33 -0.65
CA LEU A 207 9.18 10.03 -1.91
C LEU A 207 9.69 9.17 -3.08
N VAL A 208 9.08 9.34 -4.25
CA VAL A 208 9.48 8.68 -5.49
C VAL A 208 10.73 9.36 -6.04
N PRO A 209 11.88 8.64 -6.14
CA PRO A 209 13.09 9.21 -6.73
C PRO A 209 12.85 9.64 -8.18
N PHE A 210 13.42 10.77 -8.58
CA PHE A 210 13.30 11.43 -9.89
C PHE A 210 11.87 11.91 -10.24
N GLY A 211 10.85 11.41 -9.56
CA GLY A 211 9.47 11.90 -9.69
C GLY A 211 9.18 13.02 -8.70
N GLU A 212 9.24 12.75 -7.42
CA GLU A 212 8.88 13.71 -6.36
C GLU A 212 10.07 14.49 -5.82
N PHE A 213 11.28 13.96 -5.95
CA PHE A 213 12.54 14.67 -5.64
C PHE A 213 13.68 14.18 -6.52
N LEU A 214 14.72 15.00 -6.65
CA LEU A 214 15.92 14.63 -7.36
C LEU A 214 16.98 14.15 -6.36
N PRO A 215 17.38 12.86 -6.38
CA PRO A 215 18.49 12.40 -5.55
C PRO A 215 19.76 13.19 -5.88
N PHE A 216 20.55 13.57 -4.87
CA PHE A 216 21.76 14.37 -5.06
C PHE A 216 21.52 15.64 -5.89
N GLU A 217 20.42 16.34 -5.67
CA GLU A 217 19.90 17.46 -6.47
C GLU A 217 20.99 18.50 -6.80
N LYS A 218 21.80 18.90 -5.80
CA LYS A 218 22.90 19.87 -6.00
C LYS A 218 23.92 19.41 -7.05
N THR A 219 24.17 18.13 -7.17
CA THR A 219 25.12 17.56 -8.14
C THR A 219 24.47 17.36 -9.49
N LEU A 220 23.31 16.72 -9.52
CA LEU A 220 22.62 16.38 -10.77
C LEU A 220 22.15 17.62 -11.53
N ASN A 221 21.72 18.69 -10.84
CA ASN A 221 21.37 19.96 -11.46
C ASN A 221 22.54 20.59 -12.24
N LYS A 222 23.81 20.39 -11.77
CA LYS A 222 24.99 20.86 -12.51
C LYS A 222 25.16 20.17 -13.86
N PHE A 223 24.66 18.96 -14.00
CA PHE A 223 24.66 18.20 -15.25
C PHE A 223 23.36 18.33 -16.06
N GLY A 224 22.49 19.30 -15.68
CA GLY A 224 21.24 19.57 -16.41
C GLY A 224 20.09 18.59 -16.15
N PHE A 225 20.25 17.65 -15.22
CA PHE A 225 19.15 16.76 -14.83
C PHE A 225 18.09 17.51 -14.03
N LYS A 226 16.83 17.31 -14.42
CA LYS A 226 15.65 17.83 -13.71
C LYS A 226 14.76 16.67 -13.29
N LYS A 227 13.88 16.87 -12.31
CA LYS A 227 12.87 15.85 -11.99
C LYS A 227 11.92 15.65 -13.18
N ILE A 228 11.39 14.45 -13.32
CA ILE A 228 10.58 14.03 -14.46
C ILE A 228 9.17 14.65 -14.39
N THR A 229 8.66 14.87 -13.16
CA THR A 229 7.30 15.40 -12.96
C THR A 229 7.27 16.91 -13.01
N GLU A 230 6.29 17.46 -13.69
CA GLU A 230 5.99 18.88 -13.69
C GLU A 230 5.39 19.34 -12.35
N GLY A 231 5.36 20.64 -12.09
CA GLY A 231 4.78 21.25 -10.90
C GLY A 231 5.83 21.86 -9.95
N HIS A 232 5.44 22.05 -8.71
CA HIS A 232 6.31 22.63 -7.66
C HIS A 232 7.59 21.82 -7.51
N GLY A 233 8.73 22.46 -7.24
CA GLY A 233 10.05 21.83 -7.08
C GLY A 233 10.08 20.45 -6.40
N SER A 234 11.18 20.02 -5.81
CA SER A 234 11.23 18.78 -5.04
C SER A 234 10.31 18.86 -3.82
N PHE A 235 9.50 17.82 -3.59
CA PHE A 235 8.68 17.73 -2.36
C PHE A 235 9.55 17.56 -1.13
N LEU A 236 9.08 18.10 0.00
CA LEU A 236 9.64 17.83 1.30
C LEU A 236 9.26 16.43 1.77
N LYS A 237 10.23 15.76 2.38
CA LYS A 237 9.99 14.46 3.01
C LYS A 237 9.34 14.65 4.37
N GLY A 238 8.27 13.93 4.66
CA GLY A 238 7.67 13.86 5.99
C GLY A 238 8.66 13.36 7.04
N THR A 239 8.52 13.83 8.27
CA THR A 239 9.48 13.55 9.36
C THR A 239 8.99 12.54 10.38
N LYS A 240 7.67 12.33 10.49
CA LYS A 240 7.05 11.47 11.50
C LYS A 240 6.17 10.42 10.84
N ASN A 241 6.23 9.19 11.37
CA ASN A 241 5.27 8.14 11.04
C ASN A 241 3.98 8.42 11.85
N ASN A 242 3.16 9.34 11.33
CA ASN A 242 1.92 9.74 11.98
C ASN A 242 0.82 8.74 11.61
N ILE A 243 0.05 8.35 12.61
CA ILE A 243 -1.25 7.69 12.42
C ILE A 243 -2.34 8.75 12.27
N LEU A 244 -3.41 8.41 11.57
CA LEU A 244 -4.64 9.19 11.57
C LEU A 244 -5.66 8.52 12.47
N THR A 245 -6.49 9.31 13.15
CA THR A 245 -7.53 8.78 14.03
C THR A 245 -8.88 9.34 13.64
N ILE A 246 -9.84 8.47 13.38
CA ILE A 246 -11.23 8.83 13.10
C ILE A 246 -12.10 7.93 13.98
N ASP A 247 -12.82 8.52 14.91
CA ASP A 247 -13.57 7.79 15.95
C ASP A 247 -12.67 6.78 16.70
N LYS A 248 -12.99 5.49 16.54
CA LYS A 248 -12.23 4.36 17.12
C LYS A 248 -11.23 3.75 16.14
N SER A 249 -11.13 4.31 14.93
CA SER A 249 -10.18 3.83 13.92
C SER A 249 -8.82 4.44 14.15
N ILE A 250 -7.80 3.59 14.23
CA ILE A 250 -6.38 3.95 14.25
C ILE A 250 -5.81 3.56 12.89
N ILE A 251 -5.64 4.56 12.04
CA ILE A 251 -5.38 4.40 10.62
C ILE A 251 -3.90 4.58 10.33
N LEU A 252 -3.29 3.62 9.63
CA LEU A 252 -2.00 3.78 9.00
C LEU A 252 -2.19 4.39 7.60
N PRO A 253 -1.81 5.66 7.37
CA PRO A 253 -1.87 6.27 6.06
C PRO A 253 -0.67 5.85 5.20
N LEU A 254 -0.92 5.57 3.92
CA LEU A 254 0.10 5.31 2.92
C LEU A 254 -0.26 6.06 1.62
N ILE A 255 0.69 6.81 1.08
CA ILE A 255 0.49 7.55 -0.17
C ILE A 255 1.24 6.83 -1.29
N CYS A 256 0.48 6.32 -2.28
CA CYS A 256 0.98 5.76 -3.55
C CYS A 256 2.11 4.74 -3.33
N TYR A 257 3.30 5.07 -3.79
CA TYR A 257 4.55 4.31 -3.71
C TYR A 257 4.87 3.73 -2.32
N GLU A 258 4.37 4.33 -1.25
CA GLU A 258 4.63 3.87 0.13
C GLU A 258 4.11 2.46 0.40
N ILE A 259 3.11 1.99 -0.34
CA ILE A 259 2.54 0.64 -0.20
C ILE A 259 3.57 -0.47 -0.46
N ILE A 260 4.65 -0.19 -1.19
CA ILE A 260 5.68 -1.19 -1.48
C ILE A 260 6.58 -1.48 -0.28
N PHE A 261 6.66 -0.56 0.71
CA PHE A 261 7.60 -0.63 1.82
C PHE A 261 6.97 -1.31 3.05
N THR A 262 7.52 -2.47 3.43
CA THR A 262 7.10 -3.21 4.63
C THR A 262 7.47 -2.47 5.91
N ASP A 263 8.60 -1.75 5.91
CA ASP A 263 9.15 -1.09 7.10
C ASP A 263 8.34 0.12 7.58
N LEU A 264 7.59 0.78 6.71
CA LEU A 264 6.65 1.83 7.13
C LEU A 264 5.55 1.30 8.06
N ILE A 265 5.20 0.05 7.87
CA ILE A 265 4.11 -0.61 8.57
C ILE A 265 4.62 -1.30 9.83
N GLN A 266 5.75 -2.00 9.74
CA GLN A 266 6.34 -2.74 10.86
C GLN A 266 6.90 -1.84 11.96
N LYS A 267 7.37 -0.64 11.61
CA LYS A 267 7.95 0.34 12.54
C LYS A 267 6.92 1.23 13.25
N SER A 268 5.63 1.17 12.88
CA SER A 268 4.64 1.92 13.64
C SER A 268 4.51 1.31 15.04
N ASP A 269 4.81 2.09 16.07
CA ASP A 269 4.67 1.68 17.48
C ASP A 269 3.20 1.56 17.92
N PHE A 270 2.27 1.87 17.04
CA PHE A 270 0.84 1.90 17.30
C PHE A 270 0.13 0.65 16.78
N GLU A 271 -0.81 0.16 17.55
CA GLU A 271 -1.77 -0.87 17.12
C GLU A 271 -2.77 -0.24 16.14
N THR A 272 -2.45 -0.28 14.86
CA THR A 272 -3.38 0.17 13.81
C THR A 272 -4.43 -0.91 13.54
N ASN A 273 -5.66 -0.48 13.27
CA ASN A 273 -6.77 -1.37 12.92
C ASN A 273 -7.30 -1.15 11.50
N LEU A 274 -6.67 -0.25 10.75
CA LEU A 274 -7.03 0.07 9.37
C LEU A 274 -5.82 0.62 8.62
N ILE A 275 -5.67 0.28 7.34
CA ILE A 275 -4.71 0.89 6.42
C ILE A 275 -5.51 1.65 5.37
N ILE A 276 -5.16 2.91 5.11
CA ILE A 276 -5.69 3.67 3.98
C ILE A 276 -4.55 3.97 3.02
N ASN A 277 -4.70 3.53 1.77
CA ASN A 277 -3.77 3.84 0.69
C ASN A 277 -4.48 4.69 -0.37
N ILE A 278 -4.05 5.92 -0.55
CA ILE A 278 -4.44 6.77 -1.67
C ILE A 278 -3.35 6.75 -2.74
N SER A 279 -3.73 6.74 -4.01
CA SER A 279 -2.76 6.60 -5.11
C SER A 279 -3.18 7.32 -6.39
N GLU A 280 -2.17 7.80 -7.12
CA GLU A 280 -2.31 8.23 -8.51
C GLU A 280 -1.58 7.19 -9.40
N ASP A 281 -2.34 6.26 -9.97
CA ASP A 281 -1.78 5.18 -10.79
C ASP A 281 -1.69 5.56 -12.29
N GLY A 282 -2.20 6.73 -12.68
CA GLY A 282 -2.08 7.27 -14.04
C GLY A 282 -0.62 7.41 -14.50
N TRP A 283 0.33 7.55 -13.57
CA TRP A 283 1.77 7.54 -13.83
C TRP A 283 2.28 6.32 -14.60
N PHE A 284 1.65 5.17 -14.39
CA PHE A 284 2.06 3.92 -15.03
C PHE A 284 1.52 3.79 -16.46
N GLY A 285 0.61 4.68 -16.89
CA GLY A 285 -0.02 4.62 -18.19
C GLY A 285 -0.68 3.26 -18.48
N LYS A 286 -0.61 2.81 -19.73
CA LYS A 286 -1.21 1.55 -20.19
C LYS A 286 -0.36 0.30 -19.91
N THR A 287 0.54 0.35 -18.93
CA THR A 287 1.41 -0.79 -18.56
C THR A 287 0.74 -1.72 -17.55
N ILE A 288 1.44 -2.78 -17.14
CA ILE A 288 1.05 -3.66 -16.01
C ILE A 288 1.31 -3.03 -14.64
N GLY A 289 1.91 -1.84 -14.60
CA GLY A 289 2.31 -1.15 -13.36
C GLY A 289 1.19 -1.02 -12.32
N PRO A 290 -0.03 -0.55 -12.66
CA PRO A 290 -1.14 -0.46 -11.73
C PRO A 290 -1.53 -1.80 -11.09
N ASP A 291 -1.51 -2.90 -11.86
CA ASP A 291 -1.85 -4.24 -11.33
C ASP A 291 -0.76 -4.74 -10.39
N GLN A 292 0.52 -4.52 -10.74
CA GLN A 292 1.64 -4.82 -9.85
C GLN A 292 1.59 -3.97 -8.58
N HIS A 293 1.17 -2.70 -8.68
CA HIS A 293 1.00 -1.81 -7.54
C HIS A 293 -0.14 -2.27 -6.63
N PHE A 294 -1.26 -2.65 -7.22
CA PHE A 294 -2.42 -3.21 -6.51
C PHE A 294 -2.08 -4.52 -5.78
N ALA A 295 -1.34 -5.44 -6.42
CA ALA A 295 -0.92 -6.69 -5.80
C ALA A 295 -0.23 -6.47 -4.44
N LYS A 296 0.57 -5.41 -4.31
CA LYS A 296 1.25 -5.07 -3.05
C LYS A 296 0.27 -4.68 -1.94
N SER A 297 -0.89 -4.11 -2.29
CA SER A 297 -1.95 -3.81 -1.31
C SER A 297 -2.49 -5.08 -0.65
N ILE A 298 -2.68 -6.16 -1.43
CA ILE A 298 -3.11 -7.47 -0.91
C ILE A 298 -2.08 -8.02 0.07
N PHE A 299 -0.79 -7.97 -0.30
CA PHE A 299 0.29 -8.40 0.57
C PHE A 299 0.34 -7.59 1.88
N ARG A 300 0.14 -6.27 1.82
CA ARG A 300 0.15 -5.42 3.02
C ARG A 300 -1.02 -5.74 3.94
N ALA A 301 -2.20 -5.99 3.41
CA ALA A 301 -3.37 -6.37 4.21
C ALA A 301 -3.11 -7.67 4.99
N ILE A 302 -2.58 -8.71 4.34
CA ILE A 302 -2.28 -10.01 4.95
C ILE A 302 -1.12 -9.88 5.96
N GLU A 303 -0.01 -9.26 5.55
CA GLU A 303 1.20 -9.12 6.38
C GLU A 303 0.91 -8.42 7.71
N ASN A 304 0.00 -7.45 7.68
CA ASN A 304 -0.40 -6.70 8.88
C ASN A 304 -1.66 -7.23 9.54
N ASN A 305 -2.30 -8.23 8.96
CA ASN A 305 -3.59 -8.77 9.42
C ASN A 305 -4.63 -7.64 9.66
N THR A 306 -4.73 -6.69 8.71
CA THR A 306 -5.51 -5.46 8.83
C THR A 306 -6.25 -5.17 7.55
N PHE A 307 -7.50 -4.67 7.63
CA PHE A 307 -8.22 -4.17 6.45
C PHE A 307 -7.43 -3.08 5.76
N LEU A 308 -7.45 -3.10 4.42
CA LEU A 308 -6.83 -2.08 3.59
C LEU A 308 -7.88 -1.48 2.65
N LEU A 309 -7.99 -0.15 2.71
CA LEU A 309 -8.85 0.67 1.86
C LEU A 309 -7.95 1.39 0.85
N ARG A 310 -8.12 1.08 -0.42
CA ARG A 310 -7.35 1.70 -1.49
C ARG A 310 -8.24 2.54 -2.38
N SER A 311 -7.93 3.83 -2.47
CA SER A 311 -8.51 4.76 -3.45
C SER A 311 -7.43 5.15 -4.44
N ALA A 312 -7.60 4.77 -5.71
CA ALA A 312 -6.61 5.00 -6.76
C ALA A 312 -7.26 5.68 -7.97
N ASN A 313 -6.68 6.79 -8.41
CA ASN A 313 -7.03 7.38 -9.70
C ASN A 313 -6.39 6.54 -10.82
N GLN A 314 -7.15 6.19 -11.85
CA GLN A 314 -6.75 5.34 -12.99
C GLN A 314 -6.21 3.95 -12.62
N GLY A 315 -6.20 3.60 -11.34
CA GLY A 315 -5.81 2.30 -10.81
C GLY A 315 -6.98 1.48 -10.29
N VAL A 316 -6.68 0.34 -9.67
CA VAL A 316 -7.68 -0.48 -8.97
C VAL A 316 -7.97 0.14 -7.60
N SER A 317 -9.22 0.56 -7.37
CA SER A 317 -9.72 0.97 -6.05
C SER A 317 -10.40 -0.22 -5.39
N ALA A 318 -10.11 -0.50 -4.12
CA ALA A 318 -10.60 -1.73 -3.49
C ALA A 318 -10.70 -1.64 -1.97
N ILE A 319 -11.56 -2.49 -1.44
CA ILE A 319 -11.65 -2.85 -0.03
C ILE A 319 -11.14 -4.27 0.11
N ILE A 320 -10.04 -4.44 0.82
CA ILE A 320 -9.34 -5.72 1.02
C ILE A 320 -9.41 -6.05 2.50
N ASP A 321 -9.85 -7.28 2.82
CA ASP A 321 -9.88 -7.73 4.21
C ASP A 321 -8.47 -8.08 4.72
N ASN A 322 -8.38 -8.35 6.01
CA ASN A 322 -7.13 -8.70 6.68
C ASN A 322 -6.53 -10.07 6.28
N LYS A 323 -7.21 -10.81 5.41
CA LYS A 323 -6.75 -12.07 4.81
C LYS A 323 -6.51 -11.95 3.29
N GLY A 324 -6.51 -10.71 2.77
CA GLY A 324 -6.24 -10.44 1.36
C GLY A 324 -7.42 -10.68 0.43
N THR A 325 -8.61 -10.98 0.96
CA THR A 325 -9.81 -11.14 0.14
C THR A 325 -10.30 -9.78 -0.32
N ILE A 326 -10.48 -9.62 -1.61
CA ILE A 326 -11.08 -8.42 -2.20
C ILE A 326 -12.60 -8.48 -1.94
N ILE A 327 -13.08 -7.59 -1.07
CA ILE A 327 -14.51 -7.52 -0.71
C ILE A 327 -15.30 -6.80 -1.80
N LYS A 328 -14.78 -5.67 -2.25
CA LYS A 328 -15.32 -4.86 -3.36
C LYS A 328 -14.17 -4.19 -4.09
N GLN A 329 -14.33 -3.96 -5.38
CA GLN A 329 -13.37 -3.20 -6.19
C GLN A 329 -14.05 -2.43 -7.32
N LEU A 330 -13.36 -1.38 -7.79
CA LEU A 330 -13.49 -0.77 -9.11
C LEU A 330 -12.22 -1.10 -9.89
N ASN A 331 -12.40 -1.50 -11.13
CA ASN A 331 -11.28 -1.86 -12.00
C ASN A 331 -10.49 -0.62 -12.44
N ARG A 332 -9.37 -0.84 -13.10
CA ARG A 332 -8.61 0.25 -13.73
C ARG A 332 -9.49 1.04 -14.69
N ASN A 333 -9.35 2.36 -14.64
CA ASN A 333 -10.09 3.30 -15.48
C ASN A 333 -11.62 3.25 -15.28
N GLU A 334 -12.09 2.60 -14.23
CA GLU A 334 -13.50 2.58 -13.86
C GLU A 334 -13.78 3.73 -12.89
N ALA A 335 -14.71 4.61 -13.27
CA ALA A 335 -15.14 5.72 -12.42
C ALA A 335 -16.37 5.34 -11.61
N GLY A 336 -16.38 5.73 -10.33
CA GLY A 336 -17.51 5.42 -9.45
C GLY A 336 -17.13 5.46 -7.99
N ASN A 337 -17.92 4.72 -7.18
CA ASN A 337 -17.61 4.50 -5.76
C ASN A 337 -17.88 3.06 -5.34
N ILE A 338 -17.25 2.66 -4.26
CA ILE A 338 -17.58 1.45 -3.50
C ILE A 338 -17.77 1.83 -2.04
N GLU A 339 -18.83 1.31 -1.43
CA GLU A 339 -19.16 1.57 -0.04
C GLU A 339 -19.17 0.29 0.78
N PHE A 340 -18.74 0.36 2.02
CA PHE A 340 -18.70 -0.79 2.92
C PHE A 340 -18.65 -0.37 4.38
N LYS A 341 -19.22 -1.20 5.25
CA LYS A 341 -19.11 -1.10 6.69
C LYS A 341 -17.93 -1.95 7.17
N VAL A 342 -16.75 -1.33 7.26
CA VAL A 342 -15.48 -1.98 7.59
C VAL A 342 -15.46 -2.37 9.07
N PRO A 343 -15.34 -3.66 9.42
CA PRO A 343 -15.16 -4.07 10.81
C PRO A 343 -13.77 -3.65 11.31
N LEU A 344 -13.72 -3.06 12.50
CA LEU A 344 -12.48 -2.63 13.13
C LEU A 344 -11.94 -3.74 14.02
N ILE A 345 -10.93 -4.43 13.54
CA ILE A 345 -10.25 -5.51 14.26
C ILE A 345 -8.89 -5.03 14.76
N LYS A 346 -8.56 -5.36 16.01
CA LYS A 346 -7.21 -5.14 16.52
C LYS A 346 -6.26 -6.13 15.84
N SER A 347 -5.27 -5.62 15.12
CA SER A 347 -4.24 -6.46 14.53
C SER A 347 -3.09 -6.69 15.53
N LYS A 348 -2.74 -7.94 15.75
CA LYS A 348 -1.52 -8.28 16.48
C LYS A 348 -0.37 -8.32 15.47
N LYS A 349 0.56 -7.38 15.57
CA LYS A 349 1.77 -7.37 14.73
C LYS A 349 2.79 -8.37 15.21
N ILE A 350 3.35 -9.16 14.31
CA ILE A 350 4.47 -10.05 14.56
C ILE A 350 5.72 -9.39 13.98
N LYS A 351 6.78 -9.21 14.79
CA LYS A 351 8.07 -8.68 14.33
C LYS A 351 8.85 -9.81 13.65
N ASN A 352 8.85 -9.84 12.34
CA ASN A 352 9.33 -10.97 11.54
C ASN A 352 10.81 -10.87 11.10
N GLU A 353 11.44 -9.70 11.24
CA GLU A 353 12.80 -9.49 10.73
C GLU A 353 13.81 -10.42 11.41
N LEU A 354 13.68 -10.70 12.70
CA LEU A 354 14.59 -11.59 13.42
C LEU A 354 14.52 -13.02 12.87
N ILE A 355 13.31 -13.51 12.60
CA ILE A 355 13.09 -14.87 12.04
C ILE A 355 13.76 -14.99 10.68
N PHE A 356 13.62 -13.97 9.83
CA PHE A 356 14.28 -13.93 8.52
C PHE A 356 15.82 -14.05 8.65
N PHE A 357 16.45 -13.27 9.53
CA PHE A 357 17.91 -13.31 9.69
C PHE A 357 18.38 -14.62 10.28
N VAL A 358 17.69 -15.17 11.27
CA VAL A 358 18.05 -16.48 11.87
C VAL A 358 18.01 -17.58 10.81
N LEU A 359 16.95 -17.65 10.01
CA LEU A 359 16.83 -18.66 8.96
C LEU A 359 17.83 -18.42 7.82
N LEU A 360 18.10 -17.19 7.43
CA LEU A 360 19.11 -16.88 6.43
C LEU A 360 20.51 -17.29 6.88
N ILE A 361 20.89 -16.99 8.12
CA ILE A 361 22.18 -17.39 8.70
C ILE A 361 22.28 -18.92 8.77
N THR A 362 21.24 -19.60 9.23
CA THR A 362 21.18 -21.06 9.27
C THR A 362 21.36 -21.67 7.87
N TYR A 363 20.66 -21.13 6.87
CA TYR A 363 20.80 -21.56 5.48
C TYR A 363 22.23 -21.39 4.96
N LEU A 364 22.85 -20.23 5.18
CA LEU A 364 24.24 -19.97 4.77
C LEU A 364 25.21 -20.87 5.49
N PHE A 365 25.01 -21.14 6.79
CA PHE A 365 25.84 -22.04 7.58
C PHE A 365 25.79 -23.47 7.03
N ILE A 366 24.62 -24.01 6.76
CA ILE A 366 24.43 -25.33 6.14
C ILE A 366 25.10 -25.38 4.76
N PHE A 367 24.95 -24.33 3.96
CA PHE A 367 25.58 -24.25 2.64
C PHE A 367 27.11 -24.32 2.71
N PHE A 368 27.75 -23.58 3.62
CA PHE A 368 29.20 -23.58 3.77
C PHE A 368 29.73 -24.90 4.32
N ILE A 369 29.03 -25.55 5.25
CA ILE A 369 29.40 -26.89 5.76
C ILE A 369 29.36 -27.91 4.62
N ASN A 370 28.28 -27.93 3.83
CA ASN A 370 28.14 -28.85 2.72
C ASN A 370 29.22 -28.64 1.64
N LYS A 371 29.54 -27.37 1.34
CA LYS A 371 30.60 -27.02 0.40
C LYS A 371 31.95 -27.60 0.89
N LYS A 372 32.31 -27.37 2.15
CA LYS A 372 33.56 -27.86 2.75
C LYS A 372 33.65 -29.39 2.76
N ASN A 373 32.52 -30.10 2.95
CA ASN A 373 32.47 -31.56 2.93
C ASN A 373 32.58 -32.15 1.53
N ASN A 374 32.20 -31.41 0.50
CA ASN A 374 32.30 -31.84 -0.90
C ASN A 374 33.67 -31.52 -1.55
N GLU A 375 34.47 -30.68 -0.92
CA GLU A 375 35.85 -30.34 -1.33
C GLU A 375 36.92 -31.25 -0.66
N LYS A 376 36.52 -32.11 0.26
CA LYS A 376 37.31 -33.20 0.82
C LYS A 376 36.97 -34.54 0.15
#